data_42df31a94f5d97cc6fea5942bff67aff
#
_entry.id   42df31a94f5d97cc6fea5942bff67aff
#
_cell.length_a   1.000
_cell.length_b   1.000
_cell.length_c   1.000
_cell.angle_alpha   90.00
_cell.angle_beta   90.00
_cell.angle_gamma   90.00
#
_symmetry.space_group_name_H-M   'P 1'
#
loop_
_entity.id
_entity.type
_entity.pdbx_description
1 polymer ?
#
loop_
_entity_poly.entity_id
_entity_poly.type
_entity_poly.pdbx_seq_one_letter_code
_entity_poly.pdbx_strand_id
1 'polypeptide(L)'
;MIKVFDELVDIIKYIEEMLPNGGIVLLVGDLASGKTTLVQNFVKTLGLKDEATSPTFSILNIYDDKVYHYDIYNEGSDKFMQSGLLENLELEGYHFIEWADEKLEQMIKATGFEFMKIKIEHREKNRVYKVSDGS
;
A
#
# COMPACT_ATOMS: atom_id res chain seq x y z
N MET A 1 -14.17 8.56 9.38
CA MET A 1 -15.02 7.35 9.51
C MET A 1 -14.20 6.12 9.17
N ILE A 2 -14.39 5.05 9.93
CA ILE A 2 -13.66 3.80 9.69
C ILE A 2 -14.62 2.78 9.10
N LYS A 3 -14.22 2.16 7.98
CA LYS A 3 -14.94 1.04 7.41
C LYS A 3 -14.19 -0.25 7.71
N VAL A 4 -14.90 -1.32 7.95
CA VAL A 4 -14.31 -2.61 8.33
C VAL A 4 -14.74 -3.68 7.34
N PHE A 5 -13.76 -4.45 6.87
CA PHE A 5 -14.00 -5.57 5.96
C PHE A 5 -13.35 -6.83 6.54
N ASP A 6 -13.98 -7.97 6.35
CA ASP A 6 -13.44 -9.26 6.80
C ASP A 6 -13.13 -10.22 5.65
N GLU A 7 -13.32 -9.77 4.42
CA GLU A 7 -13.03 -10.56 3.23
C GLU A 7 -12.07 -9.81 2.33
N LEU A 8 -11.05 -10.53 1.85
CA LEU A 8 -10.04 -9.95 0.97
C LEU A 8 -10.65 -9.40 -0.32
N VAL A 9 -11.59 -10.12 -0.90
CA VAL A 9 -12.22 -9.70 -2.15
C VAL A 9 -12.97 -8.37 -1.96
N ASP A 10 -13.57 -8.17 -0.80
CA ASP A 10 -14.33 -6.96 -0.53
C ASP A 10 -13.45 -5.73 -0.33
N ILE A 11 -12.31 -5.89 0.37
CA ILE A 11 -11.40 -4.76 0.54
C ILE A 11 -10.75 -4.37 -0.79
N ILE A 12 -10.45 -5.34 -1.65
CA ILE A 12 -9.89 -5.06 -2.97
C ILE A 12 -10.89 -4.28 -3.81
N LYS A 13 -12.15 -4.70 -3.81
CA LYS A 13 -13.21 -3.97 -4.51
C LYS A 13 -13.34 -2.55 -4.01
N TYR A 14 -13.29 -2.38 -2.69
CA TYR A 14 -13.39 -1.06 -2.09
C TYR A 14 -12.27 -0.14 -2.54
N ILE A 15 -11.03 -0.66 -2.60
CA ILE A 15 -9.89 0.12 -3.07
C ILE A 15 -10.14 0.59 -4.51
N GLU A 16 -10.58 -0.32 -5.37
CA GLU A 16 -10.84 0.02 -6.77
C GLU A 16 -11.96 1.06 -6.93
N GLU A 17 -13.00 0.95 -6.11
CA GLU A 17 -14.12 1.89 -6.16
C GLU A 17 -13.73 3.28 -5.66
N MET A 18 -12.96 3.34 -4.60
CA MET A 18 -12.55 4.62 -4.00
C MET A 18 -11.39 5.28 -4.73
N LEU A 19 -10.56 4.49 -5.38
CA LEU A 19 -9.38 4.98 -6.11
C LEU A 19 -9.43 4.46 -7.55
N PRO A 20 -10.42 4.87 -8.35
CA PRO A 20 -10.60 4.29 -9.69
C PRO A 20 -9.43 4.58 -10.64
N ASN A 21 -8.68 5.63 -10.39
CA ASN A 21 -7.54 6.01 -11.23
C ASN A 21 -6.20 5.82 -10.51
N GLY A 22 -6.21 5.07 -9.41
CA GLY A 22 -5.01 4.86 -8.60
C GLY A 22 -4.94 5.79 -7.41
N GLY A 23 -3.91 5.63 -6.62
CA GLY A 23 -3.71 6.43 -5.43
C GLY A 23 -2.74 5.76 -4.47
N ILE A 24 -2.61 6.32 -3.29
CA ILE A 24 -1.68 5.86 -2.27
C ILE A 24 -2.43 5.10 -1.19
N VAL A 25 -1.96 3.90 -0.87
CA VAL A 25 -2.54 3.07 0.19
C VAL A 25 -1.43 2.69 1.16
N LEU A 26 -1.60 3.07 2.42
CA LEU A 26 -0.67 2.69 3.48
C LEU A 26 -1.20 1.44 4.17
N LEU A 27 -0.37 0.40 4.23
CA LEU A 27 -0.74 -0.86 4.84
C LEU A 27 -0.07 -1.00 6.19
N VAL A 28 -0.86 -1.14 7.24
CA VAL A 28 -0.39 -1.19 8.62
C VAL A 28 -0.78 -2.53 9.23
N GLY A 29 0.12 -3.09 10.02
CA GLY A 29 -0.13 -4.37 10.68
C GLY A 29 1.18 -5.04 11.04
N ASP A 30 1.11 -6.07 11.89
CA ASP A 30 2.28 -6.83 12.30
C ASP A 30 2.82 -7.68 11.15
N LEU A 31 4.02 -8.21 11.32
CA LEU A 31 4.55 -9.22 10.41
C LEU A 31 3.54 -10.35 10.28
N ALA A 32 3.41 -10.89 9.08
CA ALA A 32 2.46 -11.96 8.79
C ALA A 32 0.98 -11.56 8.92
N SER A 33 0.69 -10.25 9.01
CA SER A 33 -0.71 -9.79 9.06
C SER A 33 -1.44 -9.94 7.72
N GLY A 34 -0.68 -10.01 6.62
CA GLY A 34 -1.27 -10.17 5.30
C GLY A 34 -1.15 -8.95 4.39
N LYS A 35 -0.26 -8.01 4.72
CA LYS A 35 -0.05 -6.82 3.90
C LYS A 35 0.40 -7.18 2.48
N THR A 36 1.43 -8.00 2.37
CA THR A 36 1.94 -8.44 1.07
C THR A 36 0.90 -9.28 0.33
N THR A 37 0.16 -10.13 1.06
CA THR A 37 -0.91 -10.93 0.47
C THR A 37 -1.97 -10.05 -0.19
N LEU A 38 -2.33 -8.94 0.47
CA LEU A 38 -3.30 -8.01 -0.09
C LEU A 38 -2.80 -7.43 -1.41
N VAL A 39 -1.55 -6.98 -1.45
CA VAL A 39 -0.98 -6.43 -2.69
C VAL A 39 -0.94 -7.46 -3.80
N GLN A 40 -0.50 -8.68 -3.51
CA GLN A 40 -0.42 -9.74 -4.50
C GLN A 40 -1.79 -10.09 -5.08
N ASN A 41 -2.81 -10.14 -4.23
CA ASN A 41 -4.16 -10.42 -4.70
C ASN A 41 -4.75 -9.24 -5.47
N PHE A 42 -4.40 -8.03 -5.11
CA PHE A 42 -4.80 -6.84 -5.86
C PHE A 42 -4.22 -6.90 -7.28
N VAL A 43 -2.94 -7.23 -7.39
CA VAL A 43 -2.26 -7.38 -8.69
C VAL A 43 -2.98 -8.43 -9.55
N LYS A 44 -3.33 -9.58 -8.96
CA LYS A 44 -4.04 -10.63 -9.67
C LYS A 44 -5.43 -10.18 -10.12
N THR A 45 -6.13 -9.47 -9.27
CA THR A 45 -7.48 -8.97 -9.57
C THR A 45 -7.46 -8.03 -10.76
N LEU A 46 -6.42 -7.20 -10.89
CA LEU A 46 -6.28 -6.29 -12.02
C LEU A 46 -5.78 -7.01 -13.28
N GLY A 47 -5.45 -8.30 -13.19
CA GLY A 47 -4.95 -9.05 -14.35
C GLY A 47 -3.52 -8.71 -14.72
N LEU A 48 -2.75 -8.17 -13.80
CA LEU A 48 -1.36 -7.82 -14.04
C LEU A 48 -0.46 -9.03 -13.90
N LYS A 49 0.75 -8.93 -14.43
CA LYS A 49 1.73 -10.01 -14.30
C LYS A 49 2.12 -10.17 -12.85
N ASP A 50 2.20 -11.42 -12.39
CA ASP A 50 2.61 -11.75 -11.02
C ASP A 50 4.06 -11.37 -10.74
N GLU A 51 4.88 -11.31 -11.77
CA GLU A 51 6.29 -11.00 -11.60
C GLU A 51 6.50 -9.51 -11.59
N ALA A 52 7.10 -9.03 -10.51
CA ALA A 52 7.54 -7.66 -10.44
C ALA A 52 8.73 -7.45 -11.38
N THR A 53 8.88 -6.24 -11.88
CA THR A 53 10.10 -5.87 -12.57
C THR A 53 11.25 -5.96 -11.58
N SER A 54 12.49 -5.91 -12.05
CA SER A 54 13.65 -5.95 -11.16
C SER A 54 13.50 -4.89 -10.07
N PRO A 55 13.73 -5.26 -8.80
CA PRO A 55 13.56 -4.30 -7.73
C PRO A 55 14.45 -3.08 -7.91
N THR A 56 13.81 -1.92 -7.79
CA THR A 56 14.51 -0.64 -7.81
C THR A 56 14.69 -0.23 -6.35
N PHE A 57 15.90 0.12 -5.97
CA PHE A 57 16.20 0.59 -4.61
C PHE A 57 15.99 -0.46 -3.53
N SER A 58 15.91 -1.73 -3.87
CA SER A 58 15.75 -2.87 -2.94
C SER A 58 14.46 -2.87 -2.11
N ILE A 59 13.65 -1.84 -2.17
CA ILE A 59 12.40 -1.75 -1.41
C ILE A 59 11.16 -1.59 -2.28
N LEU A 60 11.33 -1.41 -3.59
CA LEU A 60 10.22 -1.15 -4.50
C LEU A 60 10.08 -2.26 -5.54
N ASN A 61 8.89 -2.83 -5.65
CA ASN A 61 8.53 -3.75 -6.72
C ASN A 61 7.44 -3.10 -7.57
N ILE A 62 7.58 -3.24 -8.90
CA ILE A 62 6.65 -2.61 -9.85
C ILE A 62 5.99 -3.69 -10.70
N TYR A 63 4.66 -3.64 -10.81
CA TYR A 63 3.86 -4.59 -11.59
C TYR A 63 3.22 -3.85 -12.77
N ASP A 64 3.73 -4.11 -13.97
CA ASP A 64 3.20 -3.54 -15.23
C ASP A 64 3.07 -2.01 -15.22
N ASP A 65 3.93 -1.31 -14.48
CA ASP A 65 3.87 0.15 -14.31
C ASP A 65 2.51 0.66 -13.83
N LYS A 66 1.75 -0.20 -13.15
CA LYS A 66 0.41 0.14 -12.64
C LYS A 66 0.28 -0.03 -11.14
N VAL A 67 1.07 -0.91 -10.54
CA VAL A 67 1.08 -1.11 -9.09
C VAL A 67 2.52 -1.01 -8.61
N TYR A 68 2.71 -0.17 -7.60
CA TYR A 68 4.00 0.08 -6.97
C TYR A 68 3.90 -0.39 -5.54
N HIS A 69 4.74 -1.35 -5.15
CA HIS A 69 4.72 -1.93 -3.82
C HIS A 69 6.02 -1.61 -3.10
N TYR A 70 5.92 -0.80 -2.06
CA TYR A 70 7.07 -0.34 -1.27
C TYR A 70 7.05 -1.08 0.06
N ASP A 71 8.13 -1.79 0.36
CA ASP A 71 8.30 -2.46 1.65
C ASP A 71 9.51 -1.82 2.34
N ILE A 72 9.25 -0.99 3.34
CA ILE A 72 10.30 -0.24 4.01
C ILE A 72 10.56 -0.75 5.43
N TYR A 73 10.20 -2.00 5.72
CA TYR A 73 10.32 -2.58 7.05
C TYR A 73 11.71 -2.40 7.68
N ASN A 74 12.75 -2.75 6.97
CA ASN A 74 14.12 -2.67 7.48
C ASN A 74 14.83 -1.35 7.18
N GLU A 75 14.34 -0.63 6.18
CA GLU A 75 15.03 0.56 5.69
C GLU A 75 14.47 1.85 6.27
N GLY A 76 13.19 1.85 6.63
CA GLY A 76 12.53 3.00 7.22
C GLY A 76 12.24 4.15 6.27
N SER A 77 11.62 5.19 6.83
CA SER A 77 11.22 6.35 6.05
C SER A 77 12.42 7.13 5.50
N ASP A 78 13.55 7.11 6.21
CA ASP A 78 14.73 7.83 5.75
C ASP A 78 15.25 7.27 4.42
N LYS A 79 15.29 5.95 4.30
CA LYS A 79 15.71 5.30 3.05
C LYS A 79 14.74 5.64 1.92
N PHE A 80 13.45 5.63 2.21
CA PHE A 80 12.42 6.01 1.25
C PHE A 80 12.69 7.42 0.72
N MET A 81 12.95 8.35 1.62
CA MET A 81 13.21 9.75 1.26
C MET A 81 14.53 9.91 0.49
N GLN A 82 15.60 9.29 0.97
CA GLN A 82 16.92 9.38 0.35
C GLN A 82 16.94 8.80 -1.06
N SER A 83 16.10 7.81 -1.31
CA SER A 83 16.02 7.15 -2.61
C SER A 83 15.14 7.88 -3.62
N GLY A 84 14.56 9.02 -3.24
CA GLY A 84 13.70 9.79 -4.13
C GLY A 84 12.32 9.18 -4.34
N LEU A 85 11.92 8.24 -3.49
CA LEU A 85 10.68 7.53 -3.68
C LEU A 85 9.44 8.36 -3.37
N LEU A 86 9.60 9.46 -2.63
CA LEU A 86 8.47 10.36 -2.40
C LEU A 86 7.99 10.94 -3.73
N GLU A 87 8.91 11.31 -4.61
CA GLU A 87 8.56 11.82 -5.94
C GLU A 87 7.91 10.74 -6.79
N ASN A 88 8.28 9.49 -6.57
CA ASN A 88 7.72 8.37 -7.31
C ASN A 88 6.20 8.25 -7.10
N LEU A 89 5.68 8.77 -5.99
CA LEU A 89 4.25 8.74 -5.71
C LEU A 89 3.42 9.58 -6.67
N GLU A 90 4.06 10.44 -7.47
CA GLU A 90 3.37 11.22 -8.49
C GLU A 90 3.01 10.41 -9.73
N LEU A 91 3.63 9.24 -9.90
CA LEU A 91 3.35 8.38 -11.05
C LEU A 91 1.93 7.83 -10.97
N GLU A 92 1.28 7.70 -12.11
CA GLU A 92 -0.06 7.11 -12.16
C GLU A 92 -0.03 5.65 -11.74
N GLY A 93 -1.04 5.22 -11.01
CA GLY A 93 -1.17 3.84 -10.56
C GLY A 93 -1.45 3.77 -9.07
N TYR A 94 -1.39 2.54 -8.56
CA TYR A 94 -1.61 2.27 -7.14
C TYR A 94 -0.29 2.13 -6.43
N HIS A 95 -0.13 2.86 -5.34
CA HIS A 95 1.09 2.84 -4.54
C HIS A 95 0.78 2.28 -3.16
N PHE A 96 1.23 1.04 -2.91
CA PHE A 96 1.04 0.38 -1.62
C PHE A 96 2.33 0.47 -0.82
N ILE A 97 2.27 1.07 0.36
CA ILE A 97 3.44 1.25 1.22
C ILE A 97 3.25 0.47 2.51
N GLU A 98 4.11 -0.52 2.77
CA GLU A 98 4.12 -1.28 4.02
C GLU A 98 5.12 -0.67 4.98
N TRP A 99 4.75 -0.62 6.26
CA TRP A 99 5.60 -0.13 7.35
C TRP A 99 5.87 1.37 7.32
N ALA A 100 4.98 2.15 6.71
CA ALA A 100 5.08 3.60 6.77
C ALA A 100 4.92 4.05 8.22
N ASP A 101 5.83 4.88 8.70
CA ASP A 101 5.74 5.43 10.05
C ASP A 101 5.06 6.80 10.01
N GLU A 102 4.86 7.37 11.19
CA GLU A 102 4.22 8.66 11.31
C GLU A 102 4.97 9.76 10.57
N LYS A 103 6.30 9.69 10.59
CA LYS A 103 7.14 10.67 9.91
C LYS A 103 6.87 10.65 8.41
N LEU A 104 6.80 9.47 7.80
CA LEU A 104 6.51 9.34 6.38
C LEU A 104 5.09 9.81 6.06
N GLU A 105 4.11 9.46 6.90
CA GLU A 105 2.74 9.92 6.72
C GLU A 105 2.66 11.45 6.68
N GLN A 106 3.37 12.10 7.61
CA GLN A 106 3.39 13.56 7.68
C GLN A 106 4.03 14.17 6.43
N MET A 107 5.09 13.55 5.94
CA MET A 107 5.77 14.04 4.75
C MET A 107 4.90 13.88 3.50
N ILE A 108 4.17 12.77 3.39
CA ILE A 108 3.24 12.57 2.28
C ILE A 108 2.15 13.64 2.30
N LYS A 109 1.60 13.90 3.48
CA LYS A 109 0.60 14.97 3.64
C LYS A 109 1.15 16.35 3.30
N ALA A 110 2.38 16.62 3.71
CA ALA A 110 3.01 17.91 3.48
C ALA A 110 3.22 18.21 1.99
N THR A 111 3.35 17.18 1.17
CA THR A 111 3.48 17.34 -0.28
C THR A 111 2.13 17.46 -0.99
N GLY A 112 1.03 17.39 -0.25
CA GLY A 112 -0.30 17.53 -0.81
C GLY A 112 -0.97 16.25 -1.25
N PHE A 113 -0.33 15.10 -1.04
CA PHE A 113 -0.92 13.82 -1.39
C PHE A 113 -1.96 13.37 -0.36
N GLU A 114 -3.03 12.78 -0.86
CA GLU A 114 -4.00 12.10 -0.01
C GLU A 114 -3.68 10.62 -0.02
N PHE A 115 -4.05 9.90 1.02
CA PHE A 115 -3.85 8.46 1.07
C PHE A 115 -4.97 7.77 1.83
N MET A 116 -5.14 6.49 1.52
CA MET A 116 -6.02 5.60 2.26
C MET A 116 -5.13 4.77 3.19
N LYS A 117 -5.58 4.56 4.41
CA LYS A 117 -4.83 3.75 5.37
C LYS A 117 -5.63 2.51 5.71
N ILE A 118 -5.02 1.34 5.56
CA ILE A 118 -5.66 0.07 5.85
C ILE A 118 -4.87 -0.62 6.95
N LYS A 119 -5.51 -0.82 8.10
CA LYS A 119 -4.93 -1.58 9.19
C LYS A 119 -5.43 -3.02 9.10
N ILE A 120 -4.50 -3.96 8.99
CA ILE A 120 -4.83 -5.38 8.88
C ILE A 120 -4.59 -6.04 10.24
N GLU A 121 -5.65 -6.62 10.81
CA GLU A 121 -5.57 -7.33 12.07
C GLU A 121 -5.81 -8.81 11.81
N HIS A 122 -4.91 -9.64 12.31
CA HIS A 122 -5.04 -11.09 12.22
C HIS A 122 -5.84 -11.57 13.43
N ARG A 123 -6.97 -12.23 13.16
CA ARG A 123 -7.79 -12.83 14.19
C ARG A 123 -7.82 -14.35 14.00
N GLU A 124 -8.24 -15.08 14.99
CA GLU A 124 -8.14 -16.54 15.09
C GLU A 124 -8.26 -17.31 13.78
N LYS A 125 -9.23 -17.01 12.94
CA LYS A 125 -9.47 -17.72 11.68
C LYS A 125 -9.51 -16.82 10.46
N ASN A 126 -9.50 -15.51 10.64
CA ASN A 126 -9.61 -14.58 9.52
C ASN A 126 -8.84 -13.29 9.80
N ARG A 127 -8.84 -12.45 8.81
CA ARG A 127 -8.23 -11.12 8.91
C ARG A 127 -9.31 -10.06 8.84
N VAL A 128 -9.05 -8.95 9.48
CA VAL A 128 -9.95 -7.81 9.47
C VAL A 128 -9.20 -6.61 8.92
N TYR A 129 -9.83 -5.93 7.97
CA TYR A 129 -9.24 -4.78 7.29
C TYR A 129 -9.99 -3.53 7.71
N LYS A 130 -9.33 -2.64 8.43
CA LYS A 130 -9.92 -1.38 8.89
C LYS A 130 -9.41 -0.24 8.03
N VAL A 131 -10.31 0.42 7.33
CA VAL A 131 -9.94 1.48 6.40
C VAL A 131 -10.25 2.84 7.01
N SER A 132 -9.28 3.74 6.90
CA SER A 132 -9.47 5.13 7.27
C SER A 132 -8.79 5.99 6.21
N ASP A 133 -9.18 7.27 6.13
CA ASP A 133 -8.42 8.20 5.31
C ASP A 133 -7.19 8.64 6.09
N GLY A 134 -6.32 9.42 5.49
CA GLY A 134 -5.07 9.84 6.11
C GLY A 134 -5.19 11.06 7.02
N SER A 135 -6.39 11.49 7.31
CA SER A 135 -6.58 12.69 8.13
C SER A 135 -6.74 12.37 9.60
#